data_366aaa2a14e1903e0548dee8dadeab2c
#
_entry.id   366aaa2a14e1903e0548dee8dadeab2c
#
_cell.length_a   1.000
_cell.length_b   1.000
_cell.length_c   1.000
_cell.angle_alpha   90.00
_cell.angle_beta   90.00
_cell.angle_gamma   90.00
#
_symmetry.space_group_name_H-M   'P 1'
#
loop_
_entity.id
_entity.type
_entity.pdbx_description
1 polymer ?
#
loop_
_entity_poly.entity_id
_entity_poly.type
_entity_poly.pdbx_seq_one_letter_code
_entity_poly.pdbx_strand_id
1 'polypeptide(L)'
;MKFARLVFLGLLTMMTGVGYSCPAVASPAAGPERFEVSSVKAARPMLVNTIAALKKGDLAEAKADFEAYDSAWNGIEAYISARDKNMYTELEQTFQARIAKGLSSPTPDRPSLIIDTQGMLAKYDEAIALVEYGTPLNPLYDDVARLRMVRANLRAVTLALRAGDVAKARKSFAAFHDKWSTVEGLVKSRSADSYGDIEKGMTQIDQALMADKPDVDQLTTLVKGVMDKYNVVVADVSKDARS
;
A
#
# COMPACT_ATOMS: atom_id res chain seq x y z
N MET A 1 -31.43 70.17 -42.83
CA MET A 1 -32.16 70.16 -41.55
C MET A 1 -31.11 70.09 -40.42
N LYS A 2 -31.20 71.05 -39.52
CA LYS A 2 -30.15 71.39 -38.53
C LYS A 2 -30.25 70.42 -37.33
N PHE A 3 -29.11 69.84 -36.91
CA PHE A 3 -29.01 69.14 -35.64
C PHE A 3 -28.13 69.88 -34.69
N ALA A 4 -28.70 70.22 -33.55
CA ALA A 4 -28.07 70.93 -32.47
C ALA A 4 -27.12 69.96 -31.67
N ARG A 5 -25.90 70.44 -31.38
CA ARG A 5 -24.97 69.83 -30.49
C ARG A 5 -25.31 70.23 -29.05
N LEU A 6 -25.55 69.22 -28.20
CA LEU A 6 -25.64 69.41 -26.75
C LEU A 6 -24.29 68.97 -26.12
N VAL A 7 -23.61 69.90 -25.52
CA VAL A 7 -22.38 69.66 -24.77
C VAL A 7 -22.78 69.40 -23.32
N PHE A 8 -22.51 68.17 -22.83
CA PHE A 8 -22.63 67.86 -21.40
C PHE A 8 -21.26 67.92 -20.75
N LEU A 9 -21.10 68.86 -19.85
CA LEU A 9 -19.95 69.04 -19.00
C LEU A 9 -20.08 68.11 -17.78
N GLY A 10 -19.40 66.94 -17.77
CA GLY A 10 -19.43 65.98 -16.69
C GLY A 10 -18.34 66.27 -15.68
N LEU A 11 -18.75 66.54 -14.46
CA LEU A 11 -17.92 66.80 -13.28
C LEU A 11 -17.23 65.50 -12.87
N LEU A 12 -15.89 65.46 -12.94
CA LEU A 12 -15.07 64.29 -12.53
C LEU A 12 -14.84 64.33 -11.02
N THR A 13 -15.58 63.56 -10.23
CA THR A 13 -15.36 63.41 -8.78
C THR A 13 -14.31 62.31 -8.58
N MET A 14 -13.10 62.68 -8.15
CA MET A 14 -12.08 61.75 -7.69
C MET A 14 -12.49 61.15 -6.34
N MET A 15 -12.94 59.89 -6.35
CA MET A 15 -13.02 59.08 -5.13
C MET A 15 -11.66 58.41 -4.90
N THR A 16 -10.94 58.88 -3.89
CA THR A 16 -9.74 58.20 -3.35
C THR A 16 -10.23 56.93 -2.62
N GLY A 17 -10.20 55.80 -3.29
CA GLY A 17 -10.44 54.47 -2.67
C GLY A 17 -9.28 54.12 -1.75
N VAL A 18 -9.52 54.17 -0.44
CA VAL A 18 -8.61 53.57 0.56
C VAL A 18 -8.73 52.04 0.40
N GLY A 19 -7.79 51.44 -0.31
CA GLY A 19 -7.69 50.02 -0.45
C GLY A 19 -7.33 49.38 0.91
N TYR A 20 -8.31 48.75 1.55
CA TYR A 20 -8.03 47.85 2.67
C TYR A 20 -7.40 46.58 2.09
N SER A 21 -6.05 46.49 2.13
CA SER A 21 -5.35 45.21 1.92
C SER A 21 -5.67 44.29 3.10
N CYS A 22 -6.60 43.36 2.93
CA CYS A 22 -6.69 42.27 3.87
C CYS A 22 -5.38 41.48 3.82
N PRO A 23 -4.68 41.29 4.96
CA PRO A 23 -3.54 40.41 5.00
C PRO A 23 -4.03 39.02 4.59
N ALA A 24 -3.43 38.45 3.53
CA ALA A 24 -3.64 37.06 3.18
C ALA A 24 -3.22 36.21 4.38
N VAL A 25 -4.20 35.61 5.05
CA VAL A 25 -3.92 34.62 6.09
C VAL A 25 -3.24 33.47 5.35
N ALA A 26 -1.92 33.38 5.48
CA ALA A 26 -1.17 32.24 4.98
C ALA A 26 -1.79 30.99 5.61
N SER A 27 -2.36 30.11 4.79
CA SER A 27 -2.76 28.80 5.25
C SER A 27 -1.54 28.16 5.92
N PRO A 28 -1.67 27.63 7.14
CA PRO A 28 -0.56 26.94 7.79
C PRO A 28 -0.05 25.88 6.81
N ALA A 29 1.26 25.89 6.54
CA ALA A 29 1.89 24.88 5.73
C ALA A 29 1.48 23.52 6.31
N ALA A 30 0.80 22.71 5.51
CA ALA A 30 0.42 21.36 5.94
C ALA A 30 1.70 20.65 6.36
N GLY A 31 1.75 20.20 7.62
CA GLY A 31 2.87 19.38 8.10
C GLY A 31 3.07 18.15 7.19
N PRO A 32 4.17 17.42 7.33
CA PRO A 32 4.40 16.21 6.52
C PRO A 32 3.21 15.26 6.67
N GLU A 33 2.75 14.72 5.53
CA GLU A 33 1.63 13.77 5.51
C GLU A 33 1.94 12.58 6.42
N ARG A 34 0.97 12.17 7.24
CA ARG A 34 1.11 11.02 8.14
C ARG A 34 1.45 9.76 7.34
N PHE A 35 2.35 8.92 7.87
CA PHE A 35 2.79 7.69 7.19
C PHE A 35 1.61 6.75 6.89
N GLU A 36 0.64 6.61 7.80
CA GLU A 36 -0.56 5.82 7.57
C GLU A 36 -1.36 6.32 6.35
N VAL A 37 -1.47 7.65 6.16
CA VAL A 37 -2.21 8.27 5.04
C VAL A 37 -1.48 8.05 3.73
N SER A 38 -0.18 8.38 3.69
CA SER A 38 0.63 8.17 2.48
C SER A 38 0.68 6.70 2.07
N SER A 39 0.74 5.77 3.03
CA SER A 39 0.78 4.33 2.78
C SER A 39 -0.52 3.80 2.18
N VAL A 40 -1.69 4.19 2.70
CA VAL A 40 -2.97 3.75 2.11
C VAL A 40 -3.19 4.38 0.74
N LYS A 41 -2.81 5.65 0.53
CA LYS A 41 -2.89 6.30 -0.79
C LYS A 41 -2.01 5.61 -1.82
N ALA A 42 -0.82 5.14 -1.44
CA ALA A 42 0.13 4.48 -2.34
C ALA A 42 -0.38 3.16 -2.96
N ALA A 43 -1.30 2.47 -2.32
CA ALA A 43 -1.86 1.22 -2.87
C ALA A 43 -2.99 1.45 -3.89
N ARG A 44 -3.64 2.62 -3.88
CA ARG A 44 -4.75 2.94 -4.79
C ARG A 44 -4.43 2.79 -6.28
N PRO A 45 -3.29 3.29 -6.80
CA PRO A 45 -2.93 3.13 -8.21
C PRO A 45 -2.89 1.68 -8.68
N MET A 46 -2.58 0.72 -7.82
CA MET A 46 -2.54 -0.70 -8.17
C MET A 46 -3.93 -1.22 -8.56
N LEU A 47 -5.00 -0.81 -7.84
CA LEU A 47 -6.38 -1.13 -8.23
C LEU A 47 -6.79 -0.44 -9.53
N VAL A 48 -6.37 0.82 -9.74
CA VAL A 48 -6.62 1.54 -10.99
C VAL A 48 -5.95 0.83 -12.17
N ASN A 49 -4.71 0.40 -12.01
CA ASN A 49 -3.97 -0.35 -13.02
C ASN A 49 -4.60 -1.71 -13.30
N THR A 50 -5.03 -2.45 -12.26
CA THR A 50 -5.79 -3.71 -12.41
C THR A 50 -7.03 -3.51 -13.31
N ILE A 51 -7.82 -2.45 -13.06
CA ILE A 51 -8.99 -2.13 -13.89
C ILE A 51 -8.58 -1.80 -15.33
N ALA A 52 -7.50 -1.05 -15.52
CA ALA A 52 -7.01 -0.68 -16.85
C ALA A 52 -6.55 -1.91 -17.64
N ALA A 53 -5.81 -2.82 -17.02
CA ALA A 53 -5.36 -4.07 -17.62
C ALA A 53 -6.55 -4.99 -17.97
N LEU A 54 -7.53 -5.12 -17.07
CA LEU A 54 -8.78 -5.86 -17.33
C LEU A 54 -9.54 -5.29 -18.53
N LYS A 55 -9.66 -3.95 -18.66
CA LYS A 55 -10.32 -3.30 -19.80
C LYS A 55 -9.59 -3.56 -21.12
N LYS A 56 -8.26 -3.60 -21.12
CA LYS A 56 -7.43 -3.98 -22.28
C LYS A 56 -7.52 -5.47 -22.63
N GLY A 57 -7.96 -6.32 -21.68
CA GLY A 57 -7.95 -7.78 -21.81
C GLY A 57 -6.63 -8.42 -21.43
N ASP A 58 -5.71 -7.69 -20.83
CA ASP A 58 -4.44 -8.20 -20.32
C ASP A 58 -4.63 -8.78 -18.91
N LEU A 59 -4.97 -10.06 -18.87
CA LEU A 59 -5.20 -10.77 -17.62
C LEU A 59 -3.91 -11.01 -16.83
N ALA A 60 -2.76 -11.10 -17.52
CA ALA A 60 -1.48 -11.31 -16.85
C ALA A 60 -1.05 -10.03 -16.11
N GLU A 61 -1.17 -8.86 -16.76
CA GLU A 61 -0.93 -7.56 -16.13
C GLU A 61 -1.92 -7.30 -15.00
N ALA A 62 -3.21 -7.57 -15.21
CA ALA A 62 -4.24 -7.40 -14.19
C ALA A 62 -3.96 -8.23 -12.93
N LYS A 63 -3.51 -9.47 -13.10
CA LYS A 63 -3.13 -10.33 -11.99
C LYS A 63 -1.90 -9.81 -11.26
N ALA A 64 -0.87 -9.34 -11.99
CA ALA A 64 0.34 -8.78 -11.39
C ALA A 64 0.06 -7.51 -10.58
N ASP A 65 -0.76 -6.60 -11.12
CA ASP A 65 -1.16 -5.38 -10.43
C ASP A 65 -2.00 -5.67 -9.18
N PHE A 66 -2.90 -6.65 -9.25
CA PHE A 66 -3.71 -7.06 -8.11
C PHE A 66 -2.87 -7.77 -7.03
N GLU A 67 -1.89 -8.60 -7.41
CA GLU A 67 -0.92 -9.20 -6.49
C GLU A 67 -0.07 -8.12 -5.79
N ALA A 68 0.28 -7.03 -6.50
CA ALA A 68 0.97 -5.89 -5.91
C ALA A 68 0.09 -5.17 -4.88
N TYR A 69 -1.22 -4.98 -5.18
CA TYR A 69 -2.18 -4.46 -4.21
C TYR A 69 -2.29 -5.37 -2.97
N ASP A 70 -2.46 -6.68 -3.14
CA ASP A 70 -2.53 -7.65 -2.03
C ASP A 70 -1.29 -7.57 -1.12
N SER A 71 -0.13 -7.42 -1.73
CA SER A 71 1.13 -7.26 -1.00
C SER A 71 1.16 -5.97 -0.17
N ALA A 72 0.70 -4.85 -0.73
CA ALA A 72 0.60 -3.58 -0.02
C ALA A 72 -0.48 -3.64 1.07
N TRP A 73 -1.63 -4.26 0.79
CA TRP A 73 -2.75 -4.43 1.71
C TRP A 73 -2.33 -5.06 3.03
N ASN A 74 -1.50 -6.11 3.00
CA ASN A 74 -0.98 -6.78 4.19
C ASN A 74 -0.29 -5.83 5.20
N GLY A 75 0.26 -4.71 4.73
CA GLY A 75 0.83 -3.68 5.59
C GLY A 75 -0.22 -2.71 6.13
N ILE A 76 -1.10 -2.24 5.26
CA ILE A 76 -2.00 -1.11 5.56
C ILE A 76 -3.35 -1.52 6.17
N GLU A 77 -3.76 -2.79 6.06
CA GLU A 77 -5.02 -3.31 6.60
C GLU A 77 -5.22 -2.98 8.08
N ALA A 78 -4.13 -2.94 8.85
CA ALA A 78 -4.16 -2.63 10.28
C ALA A 78 -4.73 -1.23 10.57
N TYR A 79 -4.47 -0.25 9.71
CA TYR A 79 -4.99 1.11 9.86
C TYR A 79 -6.50 1.18 9.68
N ILE A 80 -7.02 0.35 8.77
CA ILE A 80 -8.44 0.29 8.42
C ILE A 80 -9.18 -0.54 9.47
N SER A 81 -8.67 -1.73 9.79
CA SER A 81 -9.31 -2.64 10.75
C SER A 81 -9.37 -2.07 12.18
N ALA A 82 -8.39 -1.22 12.56
CA ALA A 82 -8.40 -0.55 13.86
C ALA A 82 -9.47 0.56 13.96
N ARG A 83 -9.92 1.13 12.84
CA ARG A 83 -10.93 2.18 12.78
C ARG A 83 -12.32 1.67 12.44
N ASP A 84 -12.40 0.75 11.48
CA ASP A 84 -13.67 0.17 10.99
C ASP A 84 -13.46 -1.29 10.57
N LYS A 85 -13.90 -2.19 11.45
CA LYS A 85 -13.80 -3.63 11.21
C LYS A 85 -14.72 -4.11 10.08
N ASN A 86 -15.86 -3.44 9.87
CA ASN A 86 -16.80 -3.82 8.81
C ASN A 86 -16.23 -3.46 7.45
N MET A 87 -15.65 -2.26 7.30
CA MET A 87 -14.95 -1.84 6.09
C MET A 87 -13.77 -2.76 5.76
N TYR A 88 -12.96 -3.12 6.76
CA TYR A 88 -11.90 -4.12 6.61
C TYR A 88 -12.46 -5.45 6.08
N THR A 89 -13.51 -5.97 6.70
CA THR A 89 -14.11 -7.27 6.30
C THR A 89 -14.66 -7.20 4.88
N GLU A 90 -15.30 -6.10 4.49
CA GLU A 90 -15.84 -5.91 3.15
C GLU A 90 -14.72 -5.87 2.09
N LEU A 91 -13.64 -5.12 2.35
CA LEU A 91 -12.49 -5.05 1.44
C LEU A 91 -11.76 -6.39 1.31
N GLU A 92 -11.40 -7.01 2.44
CA GLU A 92 -10.59 -8.24 2.51
C GLU A 92 -11.39 -9.47 2.09
N GLN A 93 -12.50 -9.73 2.78
CA GLN A 93 -13.20 -11.01 2.67
C GLN A 93 -14.22 -11.05 1.53
N THR A 94 -14.72 -9.89 1.10
CA THR A 94 -15.71 -9.84 0.03
C THR A 94 -15.08 -9.48 -1.31
N PHE A 95 -14.51 -8.30 -1.43
CA PHE A 95 -13.95 -7.85 -2.72
C PHE A 95 -12.67 -8.57 -3.09
N GLN A 96 -11.65 -8.50 -2.23
CA GLN A 96 -10.31 -9.03 -2.53
C GLN A 96 -10.36 -10.54 -2.77
N ALA A 97 -11.05 -11.29 -1.90
CA ALA A 97 -11.19 -12.75 -2.06
C ALA A 97 -11.89 -13.12 -3.39
N ARG A 98 -12.94 -12.39 -3.77
CA ARG A 98 -13.69 -12.63 -5.02
C ARG A 98 -12.86 -12.31 -6.25
N ILE A 99 -12.17 -11.16 -6.27
CA ILE A 99 -11.30 -10.75 -7.38
C ILE A 99 -10.13 -11.73 -7.52
N ALA A 100 -9.44 -12.08 -6.44
CA ALA A 100 -8.34 -13.05 -6.46
C ALA A 100 -8.78 -14.42 -7.01
N LYS A 101 -9.95 -14.91 -6.57
CA LYS A 101 -10.54 -16.15 -7.10
C LYS A 101 -10.84 -16.05 -8.59
N GLY A 102 -11.43 -14.95 -9.02
CA GLY A 102 -11.78 -14.72 -10.43
C GLY A 102 -10.56 -14.62 -11.34
N LEU A 103 -9.51 -13.89 -10.91
CA LEU A 103 -8.23 -13.79 -11.63
C LEU A 103 -7.47 -15.14 -11.71
N SER A 104 -7.71 -16.04 -10.78
CA SER A 104 -7.08 -17.37 -10.74
C SER A 104 -7.92 -18.45 -11.45
N SER A 105 -9.10 -18.09 -11.97
CA SER A 105 -9.98 -19.03 -12.70
C SER A 105 -9.33 -19.43 -14.03
N PRO A 106 -9.49 -20.70 -14.47
CA PRO A 106 -9.12 -21.11 -15.83
C PRO A 106 -9.87 -20.34 -16.93
N THR A 107 -11.06 -19.83 -16.62
CA THR A 107 -11.92 -19.05 -17.51
C THR A 107 -12.39 -17.77 -16.79
N PRO A 108 -11.53 -16.74 -16.68
CA PRO A 108 -11.88 -15.52 -15.96
C PRO A 108 -13.04 -14.77 -16.62
N ASP A 109 -14.08 -14.45 -15.84
CA ASP A 109 -15.16 -13.56 -16.28
C ASP A 109 -14.69 -12.10 -16.15
N ARG A 110 -14.12 -11.59 -17.23
CA ARG A 110 -13.56 -10.24 -17.27
C ARG A 110 -14.57 -9.13 -16.99
N PRO A 111 -15.82 -9.14 -17.54
CA PRO A 111 -16.83 -8.14 -17.18
C PRO A 111 -17.11 -8.09 -15.68
N SER A 112 -17.33 -9.24 -15.04
CA SER A 112 -17.55 -9.32 -13.59
C SER A 112 -16.34 -8.85 -12.79
N LEU A 113 -15.11 -9.20 -13.22
CA LEU A 113 -13.88 -8.73 -12.58
C LEU A 113 -13.72 -7.21 -12.64
N ILE A 114 -14.11 -6.57 -13.77
CA ILE A 114 -14.09 -5.11 -13.89
C ILE A 114 -15.06 -4.48 -12.88
N ILE A 115 -16.30 -4.99 -12.80
CA ILE A 115 -17.32 -4.49 -11.88
C ILE A 115 -16.86 -4.63 -10.44
N ASP A 116 -16.36 -5.81 -10.06
CA ASP A 116 -15.88 -6.09 -8.71
C ASP A 116 -14.70 -5.21 -8.33
N THR A 117 -13.72 -5.03 -9.23
CA THR A 117 -12.55 -4.19 -8.95
C THR A 117 -12.92 -2.70 -8.87
N GLN A 118 -13.89 -2.24 -9.67
CA GLN A 118 -14.41 -0.87 -9.56
C GLN A 118 -15.17 -0.65 -8.25
N GLY A 119 -15.97 -1.64 -7.81
CA GLY A 119 -16.65 -1.61 -6.50
C GLY A 119 -15.64 -1.58 -5.36
N MET A 120 -14.60 -2.41 -5.46
CA MET A 120 -13.50 -2.41 -4.49
C MET A 120 -12.77 -1.06 -4.44
N LEU A 121 -12.47 -0.45 -5.60
CA LEU A 121 -11.80 0.85 -5.66
C LEU A 121 -12.64 1.95 -5.00
N ALA A 122 -13.96 1.96 -5.25
CA ALA A 122 -14.86 2.92 -4.60
C ALA A 122 -14.86 2.75 -3.06
N LYS A 123 -14.94 1.51 -2.57
CA LYS A 123 -14.85 1.21 -1.13
C LYS A 123 -13.47 1.56 -0.57
N TYR A 124 -12.41 1.37 -1.34
CA TYR A 124 -11.05 1.73 -0.95
C TYR A 124 -10.87 3.25 -0.85
N ASP A 125 -11.53 4.03 -1.71
CA ASP A 125 -11.52 5.49 -1.59
C ASP A 125 -12.21 5.98 -0.29
N GLU A 126 -13.27 5.28 0.16
CA GLU A 126 -13.86 5.52 1.48
C GLU A 126 -12.86 5.17 2.62
N ALA A 127 -12.10 4.08 2.46
CA ALA A 127 -11.08 3.70 3.44
C ALA A 127 -9.92 4.71 3.51
N ILE A 128 -9.49 5.27 2.37
CA ILE A 128 -8.52 6.37 2.35
C ILE A 128 -9.05 7.56 3.14
N ALA A 129 -10.29 7.98 2.90
CA ALA A 129 -10.92 9.09 3.62
C ALA A 129 -11.03 8.80 5.14
N LEU A 130 -11.39 7.56 5.51
CA LEU A 130 -11.43 7.13 6.91
C LEU A 130 -10.08 7.32 7.62
N VAL A 131 -8.97 6.97 6.95
CA VAL A 131 -7.63 7.11 7.52
C VAL A 131 -7.18 8.58 7.49
N GLU A 132 -7.43 9.30 6.41
CA GLU A 132 -7.01 10.70 6.22
C GLU A 132 -7.65 11.64 7.24
N TYR A 133 -8.97 11.51 7.44
CA TYR A 133 -9.74 12.38 8.34
C TYR A 133 -9.90 11.82 9.75
N GLY A 134 -9.52 10.56 9.96
CA GLY A 134 -9.58 9.92 11.26
C GLY A 134 -8.47 10.38 12.21
N THR A 135 -8.71 10.15 13.51
CA THR A 135 -7.68 10.39 14.54
C THR A 135 -6.45 9.53 14.26
N PRO A 136 -5.22 10.09 14.37
CA PRO A 136 -4.00 9.31 14.28
C PRO A 136 -4.01 8.13 15.26
N LEU A 137 -3.57 6.97 14.81
CA LEU A 137 -3.39 5.81 15.68
C LEU A 137 -2.07 5.91 16.47
N ASN A 138 -1.90 5.01 17.42
CA ASN A 138 -0.62 4.80 18.09
C ASN A 138 0.49 4.62 17.02
N PRO A 139 1.63 5.35 17.11
CA PRO A 139 2.73 5.25 16.14
C PRO A 139 3.26 3.82 15.90
N LEU A 140 3.07 2.90 16.84
CA LEU A 140 3.43 1.49 16.66
C LEU A 140 2.65 0.81 15.52
N TYR A 141 1.50 1.35 15.08
CA TYR A 141 0.83 0.87 13.88
C TYR A 141 1.65 1.10 12.62
N ASP A 142 2.46 2.17 12.56
CA ASP A 142 3.37 2.41 11.45
C ASP A 142 4.48 1.36 11.41
N ASP A 143 5.00 0.96 12.58
CA ASP A 143 5.98 -0.12 12.69
C ASP A 143 5.38 -1.47 12.27
N VAL A 144 4.15 -1.76 12.69
CA VAL A 144 3.41 -2.95 12.23
C VAL A 144 3.26 -2.95 10.70
N ALA A 145 2.88 -1.81 10.12
CA ALA A 145 2.71 -1.69 8.67
C ALA A 145 4.03 -1.91 7.93
N ARG A 146 5.13 -1.27 8.35
CA ARG A 146 6.46 -1.46 7.77
C ARG A 146 6.91 -2.91 7.82
N LEU A 147 6.82 -3.54 8.99
CA LEU A 147 7.18 -4.95 9.15
C LEU A 147 6.36 -5.85 8.22
N ARG A 148 5.06 -5.63 8.10
CA ARG A 148 4.18 -6.45 7.25
C ARG A 148 4.44 -6.23 5.76
N MET A 149 4.73 -4.99 5.32
CA MET A 149 5.11 -4.69 3.94
C MET A 149 6.39 -5.43 3.53
N VAL A 150 7.40 -5.48 4.42
CA VAL A 150 8.65 -6.23 4.16
C VAL A 150 8.36 -7.73 4.14
N ARG A 151 7.56 -8.24 5.10
CA ARG A 151 7.14 -9.65 5.16
C ARG A 151 6.40 -10.13 3.91
N ALA A 152 5.66 -9.25 3.23
CA ALA A 152 4.94 -9.60 2.00
C ALA A 152 5.88 -10.15 0.92
N ASN A 153 7.11 -9.62 0.80
CA ASN A 153 8.11 -10.14 -0.13
C ASN A 153 8.54 -11.58 0.25
N LEU A 154 8.69 -11.88 1.54
CA LEU A 154 9.02 -13.23 1.99
C LEU A 154 7.86 -14.23 1.75
N ARG A 155 6.60 -13.78 1.87
CA ARG A 155 5.42 -14.56 1.45
C ARG A 155 5.45 -14.85 -0.04
N ALA A 156 5.83 -13.88 -0.88
CA ALA A 156 5.95 -14.06 -2.33
C ALA A 156 7.02 -15.10 -2.69
N VAL A 157 8.13 -15.19 -1.93
CA VAL A 157 9.11 -16.28 -2.08
C VAL A 157 8.45 -17.63 -1.83
N THR A 158 7.70 -17.78 -0.74
CA THR A 158 7.00 -19.03 -0.41
C THR A 158 6.03 -19.46 -1.52
N LEU A 159 5.27 -18.49 -2.07
CA LEU A 159 4.31 -18.78 -3.16
C LEU A 159 5.03 -19.20 -4.45
N ALA A 160 6.13 -18.54 -4.80
CA ALA A 160 6.93 -18.87 -5.96
C ALA A 160 7.56 -20.29 -5.86
N LEU A 161 8.11 -20.63 -4.69
CA LEU A 161 8.66 -21.97 -4.45
C LEU A 161 7.60 -23.07 -4.55
N ARG A 162 6.39 -22.84 -4.01
CA ARG A 162 5.26 -23.78 -4.15
C ARG A 162 4.82 -23.99 -5.60
N ALA A 163 4.99 -22.96 -6.44
CA ALA A 163 4.72 -23.04 -7.87
C ALA A 163 5.89 -23.64 -8.69
N GLY A 164 7.02 -23.95 -8.04
CA GLY A 164 8.24 -24.39 -8.72
C GLY A 164 8.97 -23.27 -9.50
N ASP A 165 8.56 -22.01 -9.32
CA ASP A 165 9.14 -20.83 -9.99
C ASP A 165 10.32 -20.27 -9.20
N VAL A 166 11.48 -20.89 -9.36
CA VAL A 166 12.72 -20.47 -8.70
C VAL A 166 13.17 -19.07 -9.15
N ALA A 167 12.88 -18.67 -10.40
CA ALA A 167 13.24 -17.35 -10.89
C ALA A 167 12.44 -16.25 -10.17
N LYS A 168 11.13 -16.44 -10.02
CA LYS A 168 10.26 -15.56 -9.22
C LYS A 168 10.67 -15.57 -7.74
N ALA A 169 11.04 -16.73 -7.19
CA ALA A 169 11.52 -16.83 -5.80
C ALA A 169 12.78 -15.98 -5.59
N ARG A 170 13.78 -16.06 -6.48
CA ARG A 170 14.98 -15.21 -6.43
C ARG A 170 14.64 -13.72 -6.46
N LYS A 171 13.77 -13.30 -7.38
CA LYS A 171 13.34 -11.90 -7.50
C LYS A 171 12.65 -11.41 -6.22
N SER A 172 11.74 -12.24 -5.66
CA SER A 172 11.02 -11.90 -4.44
C SER A 172 11.93 -11.84 -3.22
N PHE A 173 12.93 -12.73 -3.15
CA PHE A 173 13.90 -12.73 -2.05
C PHE A 173 14.85 -11.53 -2.14
N ALA A 174 15.32 -11.16 -3.32
CA ALA A 174 16.08 -9.92 -3.52
C ALA A 174 15.28 -8.69 -3.05
N ALA A 175 13.98 -8.61 -3.39
CA ALA A 175 13.13 -7.53 -2.91
C ALA A 175 12.92 -7.53 -1.39
N PHE A 176 12.90 -8.71 -0.74
CA PHE A 176 12.91 -8.80 0.72
C PHE A 176 14.23 -8.27 1.29
N HIS A 177 15.37 -8.69 0.74
CA HIS A 177 16.69 -8.29 1.18
C HIS A 177 16.89 -6.76 1.08
N ASP A 178 16.51 -6.16 -0.05
CA ASP A 178 16.60 -4.71 -0.27
C ASP A 178 15.79 -3.91 0.78
N LYS A 179 14.63 -4.43 1.19
CA LYS A 179 13.76 -3.76 2.15
C LYS A 179 14.09 -4.10 3.61
N TRP A 180 14.86 -5.15 3.86
CA TRP A 180 15.24 -5.57 5.21
C TRP A 180 15.92 -4.45 6.00
N SER A 181 16.84 -3.70 5.39
CA SER A 181 17.55 -2.58 5.99
C SER A 181 16.62 -1.50 6.57
N THR A 182 15.37 -1.41 6.07
CA THR A 182 14.39 -0.43 6.56
C THR A 182 13.73 -0.83 7.89
N VAL A 183 13.84 -2.09 8.28
CA VAL A 183 13.19 -2.65 9.48
C VAL A 183 14.11 -3.42 10.40
N GLU A 184 15.35 -3.74 9.99
CA GLU A 184 16.31 -4.54 10.76
C GLU A 184 16.59 -3.93 12.14
N GLY A 185 16.74 -2.60 12.23
CA GLY A 185 16.94 -1.89 13.49
C GLY A 185 15.76 -2.07 14.44
N LEU A 186 14.54 -2.03 13.94
CA LEU A 186 13.33 -2.30 14.71
C LEU A 186 13.29 -3.76 15.19
N VAL A 187 13.56 -4.72 14.29
CA VAL A 187 13.59 -6.15 14.63
C VAL A 187 14.64 -6.40 15.72
N LYS A 188 15.84 -5.86 15.56
CA LYS A 188 16.95 -6.00 16.52
C LYS A 188 16.61 -5.43 17.91
N SER A 189 15.93 -4.27 17.94
CA SER A 189 15.52 -3.64 19.20
C SER A 189 14.43 -4.43 19.93
N ARG A 190 13.59 -5.17 19.20
CA ARG A 190 12.52 -6.00 19.76
C ARG A 190 13.01 -7.39 20.18
N SER A 191 13.89 -8.01 19.40
CA SER A 191 14.43 -9.33 19.68
C SER A 191 15.79 -9.51 18.98
N ALA A 192 16.87 -9.43 19.73
CA ALA A 192 18.23 -9.69 19.23
C ALA A 192 18.38 -11.12 18.70
N ASP A 193 17.72 -12.10 19.35
CA ASP A 193 17.74 -13.51 18.93
C ASP A 193 17.04 -13.69 17.59
N SER A 194 15.80 -13.13 17.44
CA SER A 194 15.09 -13.18 16.16
C SER A 194 15.87 -12.48 15.05
N TYR A 195 16.49 -11.35 15.33
CA TYR A 195 17.36 -10.66 14.38
C TYR A 195 18.51 -11.56 13.91
N GLY A 196 19.26 -12.17 14.83
CA GLY A 196 20.37 -13.06 14.48
C GLY A 196 19.94 -14.29 13.69
N ASP A 197 18.80 -14.91 14.06
CA ASP A 197 18.25 -16.06 13.35
C ASP A 197 17.79 -15.69 11.92
N ILE A 198 17.18 -14.50 11.72
CA ILE A 198 16.78 -13.99 10.41
C ILE A 198 18.00 -13.75 9.53
N GLU A 199 19.02 -13.04 10.00
CA GLU A 199 20.27 -12.77 9.28
C GLU A 199 20.96 -14.05 8.82
N LYS A 200 21.08 -15.01 9.74
CA LYS A 200 21.63 -16.34 9.40
C LYS A 200 20.80 -17.06 8.35
N GLY A 201 19.49 -17.04 8.50
CA GLY A 201 18.56 -17.66 7.54
C GLY A 201 18.61 -17.00 6.17
N MET A 202 18.71 -15.67 6.10
CA MET A 202 18.88 -14.93 4.86
C MET A 202 20.14 -15.36 4.12
N THR A 203 21.27 -15.46 4.82
CA THR A 203 22.54 -15.93 4.23
C THR A 203 22.41 -17.35 3.67
N GLN A 204 21.71 -18.25 4.38
CA GLN A 204 21.49 -19.62 3.93
C GLN A 204 20.58 -19.68 2.70
N ILE A 205 19.53 -18.85 2.65
CA ILE A 205 18.62 -18.75 1.49
C ILE A 205 19.37 -18.22 0.25
N ASP A 206 20.20 -17.19 0.39
CA ASP A 206 21.03 -16.67 -0.68
C ASP A 206 21.93 -17.75 -1.27
N GLN A 207 22.67 -18.48 -0.42
CA GLN A 207 23.54 -19.58 -0.85
C GLN A 207 22.76 -20.68 -1.59
N ALA A 208 21.59 -21.08 -1.06
CA ALA A 208 20.76 -22.10 -1.68
C ALA A 208 20.14 -21.65 -3.00
N LEU A 209 19.78 -20.38 -3.14
CA LEU A 209 19.26 -19.79 -4.39
C LEU A 209 20.34 -19.64 -5.46
N MET A 210 21.63 -19.50 -5.10
CA MET A 210 22.76 -19.39 -6.04
C MET A 210 23.19 -20.71 -6.63
N ALA A 211 22.75 -21.86 -6.10
CA ALA A 211 23.08 -23.17 -6.62
C ALA A 211 22.59 -23.33 -8.07
N ASP A 212 23.32 -24.11 -8.89
CA ASP A 212 22.93 -24.42 -10.28
C ASP A 212 21.56 -25.14 -10.34
N LYS A 213 21.31 -25.99 -9.39
CA LYS A 213 20.04 -26.71 -9.19
C LYS A 213 19.55 -26.50 -7.75
N PRO A 214 18.81 -25.41 -7.49
CA PRO A 214 18.31 -25.16 -6.15
C PRO A 214 17.36 -26.25 -5.67
N ASP A 215 17.58 -26.73 -4.45
CA ASP A 215 16.67 -27.65 -3.77
C ASP A 215 15.47 -26.88 -3.22
N VAL A 216 14.30 -27.09 -3.84
CA VAL A 216 13.07 -26.37 -3.51
C VAL A 216 12.56 -26.73 -2.10
N ASP A 217 12.76 -27.96 -1.64
CA ASP A 217 12.31 -28.41 -0.31
C ASP A 217 13.19 -27.78 0.77
N GLN A 218 14.51 -27.78 0.55
CA GLN A 218 15.45 -27.08 1.42
C GLN A 218 15.14 -25.59 1.49
N LEU A 219 14.96 -24.93 0.35
CA LEU A 219 14.62 -23.50 0.28
C LEU A 219 13.30 -23.21 1.01
N THR A 220 12.27 -24.04 0.82
CA THR A 220 10.99 -23.89 1.51
C THR A 220 11.15 -23.96 3.02
N THR A 221 12.00 -24.88 3.51
CA THR A 221 12.29 -25.04 4.93
C THR A 221 13.04 -23.81 5.50
N LEU A 222 14.03 -23.30 4.79
CA LEU A 222 14.79 -22.11 5.18
C LEU A 222 13.90 -20.87 5.23
N VAL A 223 13.12 -20.63 4.16
CA VAL A 223 12.19 -19.49 4.07
C VAL A 223 11.14 -19.55 5.19
N LYS A 224 10.62 -20.74 5.49
CA LYS A 224 9.70 -20.95 6.61
C LYS A 224 10.35 -20.59 7.94
N GLY A 225 11.59 -20.99 8.17
CA GLY A 225 12.33 -20.67 9.40
C GLY A 225 12.47 -19.16 9.60
N VAL A 226 12.89 -18.44 8.56
CA VAL A 226 12.96 -16.96 8.58
C VAL A 226 11.59 -16.33 8.82
N MET A 227 10.56 -16.81 8.13
CA MET A 227 9.18 -16.32 8.27
C MET A 227 8.67 -16.51 9.71
N ASP A 228 8.93 -17.65 10.33
CA ASP A 228 8.47 -17.93 11.70
C ASP A 228 9.11 -16.94 12.69
N LYS A 229 10.42 -16.69 12.58
CA LYS A 229 11.12 -15.70 13.42
C LYS A 229 10.63 -14.28 13.19
N TYR A 230 10.40 -13.93 11.94
CA TYR A 230 9.85 -12.62 11.56
C TYR A 230 8.45 -12.42 12.15
N ASN A 231 7.59 -13.44 12.07
CA ASN A 231 6.23 -13.38 12.59
C ASN A 231 6.18 -13.18 14.11
N VAL A 232 7.16 -13.69 14.87
CA VAL A 232 7.26 -13.42 16.32
C VAL A 232 7.36 -11.92 16.57
N VAL A 233 8.25 -11.23 15.85
CA VAL A 233 8.42 -9.78 16.01
C VAL A 233 7.17 -9.01 15.56
N VAL A 234 6.56 -9.38 14.42
CA VAL A 234 5.31 -8.76 13.97
C VAL A 234 4.20 -8.91 15.00
N ALA A 235 4.07 -10.08 15.62
CA ALA A 235 3.06 -10.34 16.64
C ALA A 235 3.28 -9.49 17.90
N ASP A 236 4.53 -9.37 18.34
CA ASP A 236 4.92 -8.57 19.51
C ASP A 236 4.58 -7.09 19.32
N VAL A 237 5.06 -6.47 18.22
CA VAL A 237 4.76 -5.07 17.91
C VAL A 237 3.25 -4.85 17.71
N SER A 238 2.56 -5.81 17.07
CA SER A 238 1.10 -5.72 16.87
C SER A 238 0.31 -5.80 18.16
N LYS A 239 0.80 -6.51 19.18
CA LYS A 239 0.21 -6.57 20.51
C LYS A 239 0.34 -5.21 21.20
N ASP A 240 1.54 -4.65 21.20
CA ASP A 240 1.80 -3.35 21.83
C ASP A 240 1.06 -2.20 21.14
N ALA A 241 0.88 -2.25 19.81
CA ALA A 241 0.12 -1.24 19.07
C ALA A 241 -1.36 -1.17 19.49
N ARG A 242 -1.92 -2.27 20.00
CA ARG A 242 -3.31 -2.38 20.45
C ARG A 242 -3.51 -2.10 21.94
N SER A 243 -2.45 -2.01 22.73
CA SER A 243 -2.49 -1.70 24.16
C SER A 243 -2.59 -0.20 24.41
#